data_6b2570fb13ad3ba2590ec17c8edc193d
#
_entry.id   6b2570fb13ad3ba2590ec17c8edc193d
#
_cell.length_a   1.000
_cell.length_b   1.000
_cell.length_c   1.000
_cell.angle_alpha   90.00
_cell.angle_beta   90.00
_cell.angle_gamma   90.00
#
_symmetry.space_group_name_H-M   'P 1'
#
loop_
_entity.id
_entity.type
_entity.pdbx_description
1 polymer ?
#
loop_
_entity_poly.entity_id
_entity_poly.type
_entity_poly.pdbx_seq_one_letter_code
_entity_poly.pdbx_strand_id
1 'polypeptide(L)'
;MNNRLFTLILILFNMGLTAQNHDIEAQVEALLKKMTLEEKVGQMNQYTGFFDPTGPAPKDGNNKFKYEHIKSGKVGSILNVRGAKKVRELQKIAVENSRLGIPLIFGLDVIHGFNTISPIPLAEAASWVLEAIEKSARIAAIEATASGINWTFAPMVDIYRDARWGRVMEGAGEDPYLGSQVGVARIKGFRGENLKATNTMAACAKHFASYGFAESGRDYNTVDVGMATLYNIILPPFKA
;
A
#
# COMPACT_ATOMS: atom_id res chain seq x y z
N MET A 1 -43.31 -10.27 13.76
CA MET A 1 -42.41 -9.11 13.42
C MET A 1 -42.61 -8.83 11.94
N ASN A 2 -43.14 -7.68 11.59
CA ASN A 2 -43.68 -7.41 10.26
C ASN A 2 -42.57 -7.35 9.19
N ASN A 3 -42.71 -8.15 8.10
CA ASN A 3 -41.79 -8.13 6.95
C ASN A 3 -41.54 -6.73 6.37
N ARG A 4 -42.48 -5.80 6.53
CA ARG A 4 -42.33 -4.40 6.12
C ARG A 4 -41.28 -3.63 6.93
N LEU A 5 -41.11 -3.95 8.21
CA LEU A 5 -40.11 -3.30 9.08
C LEU A 5 -38.71 -3.78 8.69
N PHE A 6 -38.57 -5.08 8.37
CA PHE A 6 -37.30 -5.65 7.93
C PHE A 6 -36.85 -5.09 6.57
N THR A 7 -37.77 -4.90 5.63
CA THR A 7 -37.51 -4.29 4.32
C THR A 7 -37.10 -2.82 4.47
N LEU A 8 -37.74 -2.08 5.38
CA LEU A 8 -37.41 -0.66 5.63
C LEU A 8 -36.01 -0.52 6.24
N ILE A 9 -35.63 -1.38 7.18
CA ILE A 9 -34.29 -1.40 7.80
C ILE A 9 -33.22 -1.74 6.74
N LEU A 10 -33.49 -2.68 5.82
CA LEU A 10 -32.55 -3.05 4.75
C LEU A 10 -32.35 -1.89 3.75
N ILE A 11 -33.40 -1.16 3.41
CA ILE A 11 -33.35 0.00 2.52
C ILE A 11 -32.56 1.15 3.18
N LEU A 12 -32.81 1.43 4.46
CA LEU A 12 -32.08 2.47 5.20
C LEU A 12 -30.61 2.13 5.38
N PHE A 13 -30.24 0.85 5.55
CA PHE A 13 -28.87 0.41 5.65
C PHE A 13 -28.11 0.57 4.32
N ASN A 14 -28.75 0.22 3.18
CA ASN A 14 -28.17 0.45 1.87
C ASN A 14 -28.06 1.94 1.50
N MET A 15 -29.02 2.78 1.87
CA MET A 15 -28.94 4.23 1.66
C MET A 15 -27.81 4.88 2.47
N GLY A 16 -27.50 4.37 3.66
CA GLY A 16 -26.38 4.86 4.46
C GLY A 16 -25.01 4.58 3.83
N LEU A 17 -24.83 3.40 3.24
CA LEU A 17 -23.58 3.01 2.54
C LEU A 17 -23.36 3.81 1.25
N THR A 18 -24.43 4.03 0.48
CA THR A 18 -24.35 4.84 -0.74
C THR A 18 -24.14 6.33 -0.45
N ALA A 19 -24.75 6.87 0.59
CA ALA A 19 -24.57 8.26 0.98
C ALA A 19 -23.13 8.58 1.42
N GLN A 20 -22.46 7.65 2.13
CA GLN A 20 -21.07 7.85 2.57
C GLN A 20 -20.08 7.83 1.40
N ASN A 21 -20.30 6.98 0.39
CA ASN A 21 -19.46 6.97 -0.83
C ASN A 21 -19.70 8.22 -1.68
N HIS A 22 -20.94 8.69 -1.81
CA HIS A 22 -21.24 9.93 -2.53
C HIS A 22 -20.57 11.16 -1.91
N ASP A 23 -20.43 11.21 -0.59
CA ASP A 23 -19.75 12.34 0.07
C ASP A 23 -18.24 12.35 -0.22
N ILE A 24 -17.57 11.20 -0.20
CA ILE A 24 -16.13 11.09 -0.52
C ILE A 24 -15.87 11.48 -1.98
N GLU A 25 -16.64 10.95 -2.93
CA GLU A 25 -16.52 11.30 -4.34
C GLU A 25 -16.74 12.81 -4.59
N ALA A 26 -17.74 13.39 -3.95
CA ALA A 26 -18.01 14.82 -4.04
C ALA A 26 -16.84 15.66 -3.48
N GLN A 27 -16.22 15.24 -2.39
CA GLN A 27 -15.03 15.89 -1.82
C GLN A 27 -13.82 15.78 -2.76
N VAL A 28 -13.57 14.59 -3.36
CA VAL A 28 -12.50 14.37 -4.31
C VAL A 28 -12.70 15.26 -5.54
N GLU A 29 -13.89 15.27 -6.12
CA GLU A 29 -14.22 16.12 -7.27
C GLU A 29 -14.07 17.62 -6.96
N ALA A 30 -14.50 18.05 -5.79
CA ALA A 30 -14.35 19.44 -5.35
C ALA A 30 -12.87 19.84 -5.18
N LEU A 31 -12.03 18.91 -4.71
CA LEU A 31 -10.57 19.11 -4.59
C LEU A 31 -9.92 19.16 -5.99
N LEU A 32 -10.23 18.19 -6.85
CA LEU A 32 -9.70 18.12 -8.22
C LEU A 32 -9.99 19.37 -9.04
N LYS A 33 -11.16 19.99 -8.86
CA LYS A 33 -11.52 21.25 -9.51
C LYS A 33 -10.65 22.44 -9.06
N LYS A 34 -10.09 22.39 -7.85
CA LYS A 34 -9.21 23.44 -7.32
C LYS A 34 -7.76 23.27 -7.73
N MET A 35 -7.37 22.07 -8.17
CA MET A 35 -5.99 21.73 -8.49
C MET A 35 -5.58 22.21 -9.87
N THR A 36 -4.35 22.73 -9.97
CA THR A 36 -3.68 22.94 -11.27
C THR A 36 -3.28 21.60 -11.88
N LEU A 37 -2.91 21.61 -13.16
CA LEU A 37 -2.41 20.41 -13.84
C LEU A 37 -1.14 19.88 -13.15
N GLU A 38 -0.22 20.77 -12.78
CA GLU A 38 1.03 20.44 -12.08
C GLU A 38 0.76 19.78 -10.71
N GLU A 39 -0.24 20.27 -9.97
CA GLU A 39 -0.63 19.67 -8.70
C GLU A 39 -1.28 18.29 -8.88
N LYS A 40 -2.09 18.10 -9.93
CA LYS A 40 -2.66 16.77 -10.26
C LYS A 40 -1.58 15.78 -10.62
N VAL A 41 -0.63 16.16 -11.47
CA VAL A 41 0.53 15.32 -11.80
C VAL A 41 1.40 15.09 -10.56
N GLY A 42 1.55 16.11 -9.72
CA GLY A 42 2.27 16.03 -8.45
C GLY A 42 1.73 14.95 -7.49
N GLN A 43 0.40 14.74 -7.44
CA GLN A 43 -0.17 13.67 -6.60
C GLN A 43 0.25 12.26 -7.06
N MET A 44 0.62 12.07 -8.31
CA MET A 44 1.14 10.81 -8.83
C MET A 44 2.66 10.66 -8.64
N ASN A 45 3.35 11.73 -8.22
CA ASN A 45 4.80 11.73 -8.03
C ASN A 45 5.16 11.20 -6.65
N GLN A 46 6.07 10.22 -6.61
CA GLN A 46 6.63 9.64 -5.39
C GLN A 46 8.13 9.89 -5.33
N TYR A 47 8.61 10.46 -4.24
CA TYR A 47 10.03 10.54 -3.97
C TYR A 47 10.47 9.45 -2.99
N THR A 48 11.66 8.91 -3.22
CA THR A 48 12.32 8.03 -2.25
C THR A 48 13.18 8.84 -1.30
N GLY A 49 13.14 8.48 -0.04
CA GLY A 49 14.01 8.85 1.07
C GLY A 49 14.47 10.31 1.17
N PHE A 50 14.55 10.77 2.39
CA PHE A 50 15.34 11.95 2.77
C PHE A 50 16.39 11.45 3.73
N PHE A 51 17.66 11.65 3.41
CA PHE A 51 18.77 11.18 4.27
C PHE A 51 18.78 11.87 5.62
N ASP A 52 18.29 13.12 5.67
CA ASP A 52 18.20 13.90 6.90
C ASP A 52 16.97 14.82 6.90
N PRO A 53 15.75 14.26 7.15
CA PRO A 53 14.53 15.07 7.21
C PRO A 53 14.38 15.86 8.52
N THR A 54 15.24 15.60 9.53
CA THR A 54 15.23 16.33 10.80
C THR A 54 16.27 17.44 10.78
N GLY A 55 15.83 18.67 10.97
CA GLY A 55 16.68 19.86 10.92
C GLY A 55 16.21 20.89 9.90
N PRO A 56 16.94 21.98 9.70
CA PRO A 56 16.60 22.96 8.69
C PRO A 56 16.66 22.34 7.29
N ALA A 57 15.75 22.76 6.41
CA ALA A 57 15.74 22.30 5.03
C ALA A 57 17.12 22.51 4.38
N PRO A 58 17.65 21.52 3.64
CA PRO A 58 18.95 21.65 2.99
C PRO A 58 19.01 22.90 2.12
N LYS A 59 20.04 23.70 2.27
CA LYS A 59 20.25 24.89 1.45
C LYS A 59 20.75 24.52 0.04
N ASP A 60 21.42 23.37 -0.07
CA ASP A 60 22.07 22.89 -1.29
C ASP A 60 21.86 21.38 -1.48
N GLY A 61 22.12 20.89 -2.71
CA GLY A 61 22.14 19.48 -3.05
C GLY A 61 20.81 18.89 -3.48
N ASN A 62 20.81 17.57 -3.71
CA ASN A 62 19.72 16.81 -4.31
C ASN A 62 18.41 16.80 -3.49
N ASN A 63 18.41 17.23 -2.25
CA ASN A 63 17.21 17.25 -1.41
C ASN A 63 16.47 18.59 -1.41
N LYS A 64 17.13 19.70 -1.75
CA LYS A 64 16.50 21.02 -1.75
C LYS A 64 15.27 21.09 -2.65
N PHE A 65 15.36 20.55 -3.87
CA PHE A 65 14.25 20.55 -4.80
C PHE A 65 13.06 19.70 -4.28
N LYS A 66 13.30 18.63 -3.52
CA LYS A 66 12.23 17.82 -2.93
C LYS A 66 11.37 18.61 -1.95
N TYR A 67 12.01 19.41 -1.08
CA TYR A 67 11.28 20.31 -0.16
C TYR A 67 10.47 21.36 -0.91
N GLU A 68 11.04 21.96 -1.95
CA GLU A 68 10.33 22.93 -2.79
C GLU A 68 9.17 22.28 -3.55
N HIS A 69 9.33 21.03 -4.01
CA HIS A 69 8.26 20.28 -4.65
C HIS A 69 7.12 19.91 -3.67
N ILE A 70 7.44 19.59 -2.42
CA ILE A 70 6.41 19.37 -1.38
C ILE A 70 5.61 20.67 -1.16
N LYS A 71 6.30 21.80 -0.96
CA LYS A 71 5.67 23.12 -0.78
C LYS A 71 4.80 23.54 -1.95
N SER A 72 5.20 23.20 -3.16
CA SER A 72 4.47 23.55 -4.38
C SER A 72 3.40 22.52 -4.78
N GLY A 73 3.13 21.51 -3.95
CA GLY A 73 2.11 20.48 -4.23
C GLY A 73 2.47 19.50 -5.36
N LYS A 74 3.75 19.36 -5.67
CA LYS A 74 4.27 18.51 -6.76
C LYS A 74 4.69 17.11 -6.30
N VAL A 75 4.27 16.69 -5.10
CA VAL A 75 4.56 15.38 -4.50
C VAL A 75 3.32 14.88 -3.77
N GLY A 76 2.89 13.66 -4.06
CA GLY A 76 1.76 13.02 -3.40
C GLY A 76 2.19 11.97 -2.36
N SER A 77 3.37 11.37 -2.54
CA SER A 77 3.84 10.32 -1.64
C SER A 77 5.36 10.30 -1.48
N ILE A 78 5.82 9.73 -0.37
CA ILE A 78 7.23 9.56 -0.06
C ILE A 78 7.49 8.14 0.42
N LEU A 79 8.47 7.49 -0.20
CA LEU A 79 8.95 6.15 0.11
C LEU A 79 10.17 6.22 1.05
N ASN A 80 10.30 5.24 1.96
CA ASN A 80 11.51 5.02 2.78
C ASN A 80 11.85 6.13 3.79
N VAL A 81 10.85 6.82 4.32
CA VAL A 81 11.02 7.69 5.49
C VAL A 81 10.44 7.01 6.71
N ARG A 82 11.24 6.85 7.76
CA ARG A 82 10.85 6.16 9.01
C ARG A 82 10.95 7.10 10.20
N GLY A 83 10.06 6.89 11.16
CA GLY A 83 10.06 7.60 12.44
C GLY A 83 9.08 8.75 12.49
N ALA A 84 8.21 8.73 13.52
CA ALA A 84 7.10 9.67 13.67
C ALA A 84 7.53 11.15 13.62
N LYS A 85 8.71 11.49 14.18
CA LYS A 85 9.23 12.86 14.14
C LYS A 85 9.51 13.30 12.71
N LYS A 86 10.24 12.49 11.95
CA LYS A 86 10.64 12.78 10.56
C LYS A 86 9.42 12.90 9.65
N VAL A 87 8.50 11.93 9.75
CA VAL A 87 7.25 11.93 8.99
C VAL A 87 6.41 13.17 9.30
N ARG A 88 6.29 13.54 10.59
CA ARG A 88 5.53 14.73 11.01
C ARG A 88 6.11 16.04 10.48
N GLU A 89 7.44 16.16 10.43
CA GLU A 89 8.10 17.35 9.87
C GLU A 89 7.80 17.54 8.38
N LEU A 90 7.89 16.46 7.58
CA LEU A 90 7.56 16.51 6.16
C LEU A 90 6.07 16.74 5.93
N GLN A 91 5.21 16.08 6.72
CA GLN A 91 3.77 16.26 6.65
C GLN A 91 3.36 17.72 6.97
N LYS A 92 4.02 18.32 7.97
CA LYS A 92 3.79 19.73 8.31
C LYS A 92 4.09 20.66 7.14
N ILE A 93 5.19 20.41 6.40
CA ILE A 93 5.51 21.18 5.20
C ILE A 93 4.42 21.05 4.14
N ALA A 94 3.93 19.84 3.88
CA ALA A 94 2.86 19.61 2.90
C ALA A 94 1.55 20.31 3.29
N VAL A 95 1.16 20.19 4.55
CA VAL A 95 -0.14 20.68 5.02
C VAL A 95 -0.13 22.21 5.26
N GLU A 96 0.94 22.75 5.84
CA GLU A 96 0.98 24.16 6.24
C GLU A 96 1.58 25.08 5.18
N ASN A 97 2.44 24.56 4.27
CA ASN A 97 3.17 25.39 3.32
C ASN A 97 2.77 25.18 1.87
N SER A 98 1.94 24.19 1.55
CA SER A 98 1.41 24.06 0.19
C SER A 98 0.06 24.78 0.04
N ARG A 99 -0.29 25.16 -1.19
CA ARG A 99 -1.50 25.93 -1.49
C ARG A 99 -2.80 25.23 -1.11
N LEU A 100 -2.86 23.92 -1.27
CA LEU A 100 -4.08 23.12 -1.00
C LEU A 100 -4.02 22.36 0.31
N GLY A 101 -2.88 22.29 0.97
CA GLY A 101 -2.70 21.59 2.24
C GLY A 101 -2.95 20.07 2.15
N ILE A 102 -2.72 19.46 0.98
CA ILE A 102 -2.95 18.03 0.78
C ILE A 102 -1.86 17.24 1.52
N PRO A 103 -2.21 16.33 2.43
CA PRO A 103 -1.23 15.54 3.15
C PRO A 103 -0.53 14.53 2.24
N LEU A 104 0.74 14.23 2.56
CA LEU A 104 1.53 13.20 1.90
C LEU A 104 1.13 11.80 2.35
N ILE A 105 1.27 10.82 1.46
CA ILE A 105 1.23 9.40 1.79
C ILE A 105 2.65 8.91 2.02
N PHE A 106 2.90 8.22 3.14
CA PHE A 106 4.21 7.65 3.46
C PHE A 106 4.20 6.14 3.27
N GLY A 107 5.03 5.67 2.34
CA GLY A 107 5.13 4.27 1.94
C GLY A 107 6.42 3.59 2.39
N LEU A 108 6.33 2.28 2.65
CA LEU A 108 7.48 1.42 2.95
C LEU A 108 7.17 -0.03 2.57
N ASP A 109 8.20 -0.78 2.19
CA ASP A 109 8.09 -2.24 2.03
C ASP A 109 8.10 -2.92 3.41
N VAL A 110 6.92 -3.15 3.97
CA VAL A 110 6.73 -3.89 5.23
C VAL A 110 6.42 -5.35 4.87
N ILE A 111 7.44 -6.08 4.42
CA ILE A 111 7.29 -7.42 3.83
C ILE A 111 7.17 -8.51 4.90
N HIS A 112 8.04 -8.50 5.91
CA HIS A 112 8.05 -9.51 6.97
C HIS A 112 8.34 -8.91 8.36
N GLY A 113 7.41 -8.09 8.83
CA GLY A 113 7.54 -7.32 10.06
C GLY A 113 8.06 -5.91 9.82
N PHE A 114 8.17 -5.13 10.88
CA PHE A 114 8.69 -3.76 10.87
C PHE A 114 9.81 -3.60 11.89
N ASN A 115 9.52 -3.43 13.18
CA ASN A 115 10.51 -3.50 14.26
C ASN A 115 10.63 -4.94 14.77
N THR A 116 9.51 -5.63 14.93
CA THR A 116 9.48 -7.06 15.20
C THR A 116 9.60 -7.79 13.87
N ILE A 117 10.68 -8.56 13.72
CA ILE A 117 10.93 -9.36 12.52
C ILE A 117 10.07 -10.63 12.60
N SER A 118 9.24 -10.85 11.59
CA SER A 118 8.52 -12.11 11.36
C SER A 118 9.29 -13.01 10.38
N PRO A 119 8.93 -14.30 10.28
CA PRO A 119 9.47 -15.17 9.25
C PRO A 119 9.25 -14.55 7.86
N ILE A 120 10.11 -14.91 6.90
CA ILE A 120 9.90 -14.48 5.50
C ILE A 120 8.55 -15.00 4.97
N PRO A 121 7.90 -14.31 4.04
CA PRO A 121 6.58 -14.71 3.53
C PRO A 121 6.50 -16.15 3.02
N LEU A 122 7.55 -16.66 2.39
CA LEU A 122 7.62 -18.05 1.96
C LEU A 122 7.56 -19.03 3.15
N ALA A 123 8.23 -18.72 4.26
CA ALA A 123 8.19 -19.55 5.46
C ALA A 123 6.84 -19.44 6.19
N GLU A 124 6.23 -18.23 6.22
CA GLU A 124 4.87 -18.06 6.73
C GLU A 124 3.87 -18.89 5.91
N ALA A 125 3.94 -18.84 4.57
CA ALA A 125 3.08 -19.61 3.68
C ALA A 125 3.23 -21.13 3.89
N ALA A 126 4.45 -21.62 4.15
CA ALA A 126 4.73 -23.03 4.44
C ALA A 126 4.07 -23.53 5.74
N SER A 127 3.65 -22.64 6.62
CA SER A 127 2.92 -23.01 7.84
C SER A 127 1.47 -23.41 7.57
N TRP A 128 0.86 -22.95 6.49
CA TRP A 128 -0.56 -23.10 6.15
C TRP A 128 -1.54 -22.52 7.22
N VAL A 129 -1.04 -21.70 8.15
CA VAL A 129 -1.83 -21.10 9.23
C VAL A 129 -2.17 -19.66 8.89
N LEU A 130 -3.27 -19.45 8.15
CA LEU A 130 -3.67 -18.13 7.64
C LEU A 130 -3.90 -17.10 8.74
N GLU A 131 -4.45 -17.52 9.89
CA GLU A 131 -4.66 -16.64 11.05
C GLU A 131 -3.34 -16.10 11.63
N ALA A 132 -2.29 -16.94 11.65
CA ALA A 132 -0.96 -16.50 12.10
C ALA A 132 -0.36 -15.49 11.11
N ILE A 133 -0.55 -15.69 9.81
CA ILE A 133 -0.10 -14.80 8.75
C ILE A 133 -0.82 -13.45 8.84
N GLU A 134 -2.15 -13.45 9.03
CA GLU A 134 -2.94 -12.24 9.24
C GLU A 134 -2.45 -11.47 10.49
N LYS A 135 -2.24 -12.18 11.60
CA LYS A 135 -1.75 -11.59 12.85
C LYS A 135 -0.35 -11.01 12.72
N SER A 136 0.56 -11.68 12.01
CA SER A 136 1.90 -11.17 11.68
C SER A 136 1.82 -9.83 10.94
N ALA A 137 1.03 -9.76 9.88
CA ALA A 137 0.79 -8.53 9.12
C ALA A 137 0.13 -7.43 9.98
N ARG A 138 -0.79 -7.82 10.90
CA ARG A 138 -1.44 -6.89 11.83
C ARG A 138 -0.44 -6.25 12.79
N ILE A 139 0.47 -7.02 13.37
CA ILE A 139 1.53 -6.53 14.26
C ILE A 139 2.43 -5.56 13.50
N ALA A 140 2.87 -5.95 12.31
CA ALA A 140 3.70 -5.11 11.46
C ALA A 140 3.03 -3.77 11.12
N ALA A 141 1.72 -3.76 10.85
CA ALA A 141 0.96 -2.55 10.58
C ALA A 141 0.89 -1.63 11.81
N ILE A 142 0.66 -2.17 13.00
CA ILE A 142 0.63 -1.39 14.26
C ILE A 142 1.97 -0.69 14.49
N GLU A 143 3.07 -1.41 14.33
CA GLU A 143 4.42 -0.85 14.51
C GLU A 143 4.77 0.20 13.44
N ALA A 144 4.47 -0.09 12.18
CA ALA A 144 4.77 0.81 11.07
C ALA A 144 3.96 2.11 11.16
N THR A 145 2.68 2.02 11.49
CA THR A 145 1.83 3.21 11.65
C THR A 145 2.25 4.08 12.84
N ALA A 146 2.72 3.48 13.93
CA ALA A 146 3.33 4.21 15.05
C ALA A 146 4.57 5.01 14.61
N SER A 147 5.24 4.58 13.55
CA SER A 147 6.37 5.29 12.93
C SER A 147 5.97 6.27 11.82
N GLY A 148 4.66 6.40 11.54
CA GLY A 148 4.10 7.31 10.56
C GLY A 148 3.93 6.74 9.15
N ILE A 149 4.14 5.44 8.95
CA ILE A 149 3.92 4.77 7.67
C ILE A 149 2.43 4.43 7.54
N ASN A 150 1.78 4.81 6.44
CA ASN A 150 0.35 4.58 6.21
C ASN A 150 0.06 3.81 4.91
N TRP A 151 1.08 3.39 4.20
CA TRP A 151 1.00 2.58 3.00
C TRP A 151 2.13 1.56 2.95
N THR A 152 1.84 0.29 2.71
CA THR A 152 2.86 -0.74 2.49
C THR A 152 2.83 -1.26 1.06
N PHE A 153 4.02 -1.49 0.49
CA PHE A 153 4.19 -2.21 -0.77
C PHE A 153 4.26 -3.72 -0.53
N ALA A 154 3.24 -4.23 0.17
CA ALA A 154 3.02 -5.63 0.48
C ALA A 154 1.49 -5.92 0.52
N PRO A 155 1.06 -7.16 0.26
CA PRO A 155 1.86 -8.37 0.02
C PRO A 155 2.42 -8.48 -1.39
N MET A 156 3.53 -9.22 -1.55
CA MET A 156 3.92 -9.74 -2.84
C MET A 156 3.09 -10.99 -3.14
N VAL A 157 2.29 -10.91 -4.19
CA VAL A 157 1.39 -11.98 -4.63
C VAL A 157 1.82 -12.62 -5.95
N ASP A 158 3.05 -12.33 -6.38
CA ASP A 158 3.64 -12.96 -7.56
C ASP A 158 3.74 -14.47 -7.36
N ILE A 159 3.20 -15.21 -8.32
CA ILE A 159 3.46 -16.65 -8.47
C ILE A 159 4.74 -16.80 -9.27
N TYR A 160 5.63 -17.70 -8.87
CA TYR A 160 6.90 -17.92 -9.53
C TYR A 160 7.14 -19.40 -9.85
N ARG A 161 8.00 -19.66 -10.84
CA ARG A 161 8.33 -21.01 -11.32
C ARG A 161 9.82 -21.34 -11.17
N ASP A 162 10.67 -20.35 -11.17
CA ASP A 162 12.12 -20.54 -11.09
C ASP A 162 12.62 -20.18 -9.68
N ALA A 163 13.02 -21.18 -8.92
CA ALA A 163 13.51 -21.02 -7.55
C ALA A 163 14.85 -20.24 -7.46
N ARG A 164 15.51 -19.98 -8.59
CA ARG A 164 16.73 -19.16 -8.64
C ARG A 164 16.42 -17.66 -8.55
N TRP A 165 15.17 -17.27 -8.77
CA TRP A 165 14.78 -15.87 -8.63
C TRP A 165 14.95 -15.40 -7.18
N GLY A 166 15.77 -14.35 -6.96
CA GLY A 166 16.13 -13.90 -5.62
C GLY A 166 14.97 -13.42 -4.75
N ARG A 167 13.82 -13.09 -5.37
CA ARG A 167 12.63 -12.60 -4.67
C ARG A 167 11.61 -13.69 -4.30
N VAL A 168 11.90 -14.96 -4.52
CA VAL A 168 11.00 -16.05 -4.10
C VAL A 168 10.67 -16.01 -2.60
N MET A 169 11.58 -15.47 -1.79
CA MET A 169 11.41 -15.32 -0.34
C MET A 169 10.28 -14.36 0.04
N GLU A 170 9.91 -13.43 -0.83
CA GLU A 170 8.89 -12.41 -0.55
C GLU A 170 7.46 -12.88 -0.82
N GLY A 171 7.28 -13.97 -1.55
CA GLY A 171 5.98 -14.50 -1.99
C GLY A 171 5.53 -15.75 -1.21
N ALA A 172 4.38 -16.28 -1.61
CA ALA A 172 3.75 -17.44 -0.97
C ALA A 172 4.03 -18.78 -1.69
N GLY A 173 4.88 -18.78 -2.71
CA GLY A 173 5.22 -19.99 -3.47
C GLY A 173 4.63 -20.02 -4.87
N GLU A 174 4.50 -21.22 -5.41
CA GLU A 174 4.13 -21.47 -6.81
C GLU A 174 2.64 -21.81 -7.02
N ASP A 175 1.88 -22.00 -5.93
CA ASP A 175 0.47 -22.36 -5.98
C ASP A 175 -0.42 -21.10 -5.98
N PRO A 176 -1.23 -20.86 -7.03
CA PRO A 176 -2.05 -19.65 -7.12
C PRO A 176 -3.19 -19.62 -6.09
N TYR A 177 -3.67 -20.78 -5.63
CA TYR A 177 -4.70 -20.83 -4.60
C TYR A 177 -4.14 -20.43 -3.23
N LEU A 178 -3.04 -21.05 -2.81
CA LEU A 178 -2.37 -20.68 -1.56
C LEU A 178 -1.90 -19.23 -1.60
N GLY A 179 -1.31 -18.78 -2.72
CA GLY A 179 -0.91 -17.39 -2.94
C GLY A 179 -2.06 -16.40 -2.77
N SER A 180 -3.25 -16.75 -3.27
CA SER A 180 -4.48 -15.96 -3.07
C SER A 180 -4.88 -15.89 -1.60
N GLN A 181 -4.91 -17.02 -0.89
CA GLN A 181 -5.32 -17.06 0.52
C GLN A 181 -4.34 -16.29 1.41
N VAL A 182 -3.05 -16.46 1.20
CA VAL A 182 -1.99 -15.72 1.94
C VAL A 182 -2.07 -14.23 1.63
N GLY A 183 -2.26 -13.85 0.37
CA GLY A 183 -2.45 -12.46 -0.04
C GLY A 183 -3.61 -11.79 0.69
N VAL A 184 -4.77 -12.46 0.73
CA VAL A 184 -5.97 -11.97 1.45
C VAL A 184 -5.71 -11.85 2.95
N ALA A 185 -5.08 -12.86 3.58
CA ALA A 185 -4.76 -12.83 5.01
C ALA A 185 -3.85 -11.63 5.35
N ARG A 186 -2.80 -11.41 4.58
CA ARG A 186 -1.88 -10.28 4.80
C ARG A 186 -2.56 -8.93 4.59
N ILE A 187 -3.39 -8.78 3.55
CA ILE A 187 -4.16 -7.55 3.31
C ILE A 187 -5.11 -7.26 4.47
N LYS A 188 -5.83 -8.28 4.96
CA LYS A 188 -6.70 -8.14 6.15
C LYS A 188 -5.88 -7.69 7.38
N GLY A 189 -4.73 -8.28 7.62
CA GLY A 189 -3.84 -7.91 8.71
C GLY A 189 -3.38 -6.45 8.63
N PHE A 190 -2.89 -6.00 7.49
CA PHE A 190 -2.46 -4.60 7.29
C PHE A 190 -3.60 -3.61 7.43
N ARG A 191 -4.72 -3.92 6.80
CA ARG A 191 -5.88 -3.04 6.71
C ARG A 191 -6.69 -3.00 8.01
N GLY A 192 -6.64 -4.07 8.82
CA GLY A 192 -7.52 -4.24 9.96
C GLY A 192 -8.98 -4.16 9.54
N GLU A 193 -9.86 -3.87 10.50
CA GLU A 193 -11.30 -3.76 10.25
C GLU A 193 -11.69 -2.43 9.59
N ASN A 194 -10.91 -1.37 9.81
CA ASN A 194 -11.26 -0.03 9.34
C ASN A 194 -10.01 0.81 9.08
N LEU A 195 -9.79 1.21 7.83
CA LEU A 195 -8.67 2.08 7.42
C LEU A 195 -8.69 3.49 8.03
N LYS A 196 -9.79 3.91 8.67
CA LYS A 196 -9.84 5.16 9.44
C LYS A 196 -9.14 5.05 10.80
N ALA A 197 -8.86 3.84 11.28
CA ALA A 197 -8.15 3.63 12.52
C ALA A 197 -6.66 4.02 12.39
N THR A 198 -6.09 4.60 13.43
CA THR A 198 -4.71 5.13 13.43
C THR A 198 -3.63 4.06 13.39
N ASN A 199 -4.01 2.81 13.58
CA ASN A 199 -3.10 1.66 13.59
C ASN A 199 -3.26 0.75 12.38
N THR A 200 -3.88 1.22 11.30
CA THR A 200 -4.11 0.49 10.05
C THR A 200 -3.41 1.19 8.89
N MET A 201 -3.05 0.44 7.87
CA MET A 201 -2.36 0.95 6.69
C MET A 201 -2.93 0.36 5.40
N ALA A 202 -2.81 1.12 4.31
CA ALA A 202 -3.15 0.63 2.99
C ALA A 202 -2.15 -0.45 2.55
N ALA A 203 -2.66 -1.55 2.02
CA ALA A 203 -1.85 -2.61 1.41
C ALA A 203 -1.77 -2.42 -0.11
N CYS A 204 -0.73 -2.97 -0.72
CA CYS A 204 -0.52 -2.95 -2.17
C CYS A 204 -0.12 -4.35 -2.63
N ALA A 205 -1.05 -5.06 -3.25
CA ALA A 205 -0.72 -6.32 -3.93
C ALA A 205 0.22 -6.05 -5.11
N LYS A 206 1.38 -6.69 -5.14
CA LYS A 206 2.41 -6.46 -6.14
C LYS A 206 2.99 -7.78 -6.65
N HIS A 207 3.57 -7.80 -7.84
CA HIS A 207 3.77 -6.75 -8.84
C HIS A 207 2.87 -7.03 -10.06
N PHE A 208 1.98 -6.18 -10.40
CA PHE A 208 1.06 -6.39 -11.50
C PHE A 208 1.76 -6.15 -12.85
N ALA A 209 1.99 -7.20 -13.69
CA ALA A 209 1.80 -8.62 -13.39
C ALA A 209 2.93 -9.42 -14.06
N SER A 210 3.04 -10.71 -13.68
CA SER A 210 3.98 -11.68 -14.29
C SER A 210 5.44 -11.60 -13.84
N TYR A 211 5.80 -10.78 -12.87
CA TYR A 211 7.19 -10.56 -12.46
C TYR A 211 7.89 -11.84 -11.98
N GLY A 212 7.17 -12.77 -11.35
CA GLY A 212 7.70 -14.07 -10.92
C GLY A 212 8.01 -15.06 -12.06
N PHE A 213 7.74 -14.69 -13.32
CA PHE A 213 8.03 -15.48 -14.52
C PHE A 213 9.21 -14.93 -15.31
N ALA A 214 10.07 -14.12 -14.69
CA ALA A 214 11.29 -13.62 -15.32
C ALA A 214 12.16 -14.77 -15.84
N GLU A 215 12.58 -14.68 -17.09
CA GLU A 215 13.34 -15.74 -17.77
C GLU A 215 14.64 -16.06 -17.03
N SER A 216 14.91 -17.35 -16.88
CA SER A 216 16.08 -17.91 -16.18
C SER A 216 16.18 -17.51 -14.70
N GLY A 217 15.08 -17.07 -14.08
CA GLY A 217 15.07 -16.57 -12.70
C GLY A 217 15.89 -15.30 -12.49
N ARG A 218 16.18 -14.56 -13.53
CA ARG A 218 16.94 -13.31 -13.45
C ARG A 218 16.01 -12.15 -13.17
N ASP A 219 16.27 -11.44 -12.09
CA ASP A 219 15.49 -10.28 -11.70
C ASP A 219 15.50 -9.20 -12.79
N TYR A 220 14.35 -8.56 -13.03
CA TYR A 220 14.13 -7.58 -14.11
C TYR A 220 14.36 -8.10 -15.54
N ASN A 221 14.41 -9.41 -15.76
CA ASN A 221 14.54 -9.95 -17.10
C ASN A 221 13.20 -10.00 -17.84
N THR A 222 13.24 -10.31 -19.11
CA THR A 222 12.07 -10.48 -19.98
C THR A 222 11.10 -11.50 -19.41
N VAL A 223 9.82 -11.25 -19.62
CA VAL A 223 8.72 -12.18 -19.30
C VAL A 223 7.95 -12.47 -20.60
N ASP A 224 7.82 -13.75 -20.94
CA ASP A 224 6.95 -14.21 -22.02
C ASP A 224 6.02 -15.30 -21.48
N VAL A 225 4.74 -14.99 -21.38
CA VAL A 225 3.71 -15.88 -20.85
C VAL A 225 2.47 -15.88 -21.73
N GLY A 226 1.96 -17.06 -22.04
CA GLY A 226 0.69 -17.20 -22.77
C GLY A 226 -0.51 -16.82 -21.91
N MET A 227 -1.61 -16.46 -22.57
CA MET A 227 -2.86 -16.03 -21.91
C MET A 227 -3.41 -17.06 -20.92
N ALA A 228 -3.29 -18.35 -21.20
CA ALA A 228 -3.72 -19.41 -20.27
C ALA A 228 -2.96 -19.34 -18.94
N THR A 229 -1.65 -19.16 -18.96
CA THR A 229 -0.81 -18.99 -17.76
C THR A 229 -1.17 -17.68 -17.03
N LEU A 230 -1.34 -16.60 -17.78
CA LEU A 230 -1.70 -15.30 -17.20
C LEU A 230 -3.02 -15.40 -16.40
N TYR A 231 -4.09 -15.91 -17.02
CA TYR A 231 -5.41 -15.93 -16.38
C TYR A 231 -5.59 -17.01 -15.33
N ASN A 232 -4.95 -18.17 -15.45
CA ASN A 232 -5.18 -19.29 -14.54
C ASN A 232 -4.17 -19.36 -13.39
N ILE A 233 -3.01 -18.71 -13.52
CA ILE A 233 -1.92 -18.83 -12.55
C ILE A 233 -1.53 -17.47 -11.97
N ILE A 234 -1.30 -16.47 -12.83
CA ILE A 234 -0.71 -15.20 -12.41
C ILE A 234 -1.74 -14.24 -11.82
N LEU A 235 -2.90 -14.10 -12.47
CA LEU A 235 -3.92 -13.13 -12.04
C LEU A 235 -4.81 -13.56 -10.87
N PRO A 236 -5.02 -14.87 -10.56
CA PRO A 236 -5.90 -15.24 -9.45
C PRO A 236 -5.56 -14.58 -8.11
N PRO A 237 -4.29 -14.46 -7.66
CA PRO A 237 -3.96 -13.76 -6.42
C PRO A 237 -4.29 -12.26 -6.41
N PHE A 238 -4.30 -11.60 -7.57
CA PHE A 238 -4.71 -10.21 -7.70
C PHE A 238 -6.23 -10.04 -7.69
N LYS A 239 -6.96 -11.10 -8.06
CA LYS A 239 -8.42 -11.10 -8.09
C LYS A 239 -9.03 -11.40 -6.73
N ALA A 240 -8.35 -12.18 -5.89
CA ALA A 240 -8.84 -12.63 -4.59
C ALA A 240 -9.03 -11.47 -3.61
#